data_1d1c1cebab790c1211e33e73b53903c3
#
_entry.id   1d1c1cebab790c1211e33e73b53903c3
#
_cell.length_a   1.000
_cell.length_b   1.000
_cell.length_c   1.000
_cell.angle_alpha   90.00
_cell.angle_beta   90.00
_cell.angle_gamma   90.00
#
_symmetry.space_group_name_H-M   'P 1'
#
loop_
_entity.id
_entity.type
_entity.pdbx_description
1 polymer ?
#
loop_
_entity_poly.entity_id
_entity_poly.type
_entity_poly.pdbx_seq_one_letter_code
_entity_poly.pdbx_strand_id
1 'polypeptide(L)'
;MPTKPPETRYVTAADGTRIAYQIHGKGRRDLLFLPGHVSHLDLHWQDPNFAEIMSVLGTFARVIAVDRRGVGLSDRLSPDDLPPVEVLVADVAAVLDEVRSYDTVLIGLDEGAQIGVLFAATHPERLTGLILYGMSPSGVPRPEMPWVTPHEELEAWLDWSLTRYGSREQAMIDIQETSPSRAGDEHYLEWVSAMYRYGASPSAYVALYRMSMQLDITDVLSSVRVPTLVVHRTGDRVVPFASAQYVAARLPNARLVPLDGEDHFPNSDDAGQVIEVIRDYVGAPREQTDLSRRLSTLLFTDVVDSTPKAAELGDRSWATLLEQHHVVVRHELDRHHGREVSTAGDGFFATFDGPARAVRCARAITHAVSELGLQVRAGVHTGEVEAIGDDIGGLGVHIGARIAALAGPSEVLVSSTVKDLVAGSGLVFQSRGEHVLKGVPEPWRVYAVVDDH
;
A
#
# COMPACT_ATOMS: atom_id res chain seq x y z
N MET A 1 -0.54 26.83 -24.96
CA MET A 1 0.51 27.54 -24.16
C MET A 1 0.71 26.71 -22.91
N PRO A 2 1.94 26.44 -22.46
CA PRO A 2 2.13 25.71 -21.22
C PRO A 2 1.48 26.50 -20.08
N THR A 3 0.53 25.88 -19.41
CA THR A 3 -0.10 26.44 -18.23
C THR A 3 0.94 26.46 -17.12
N LYS A 4 1.11 27.61 -16.46
CA LYS A 4 2.03 27.71 -15.33
C LYS A 4 1.61 26.67 -14.27
N PRO A 5 2.53 25.83 -13.75
CA PRO A 5 2.20 24.87 -12.71
C PRO A 5 1.62 25.61 -11.48
N PRO A 6 0.66 24.97 -10.77
CA PRO A 6 0.19 25.47 -9.48
C PRO A 6 1.35 25.60 -8.48
N GLU A 7 1.12 26.36 -7.42
CA GLU A 7 2.09 26.47 -6.32
C GLU A 7 2.29 25.11 -5.64
N THR A 8 3.55 24.68 -5.54
CA THR A 8 3.90 23.47 -4.78
C THR A 8 3.94 23.79 -3.29
N ARG A 9 3.27 22.95 -2.49
CA ARG A 9 3.20 23.00 -1.04
C ARG A 9 3.72 21.70 -0.45
N TYR A 10 3.97 21.71 0.85
CA TYR A 10 4.54 20.58 1.56
C TYR A 10 3.76 20.28 2.83
N VAL A 11 3.47 19.01 3.07
CA VAL A 11 3.05 18.50 4.38
C VAL A 11 4.21 17.73 5.00
N THR A 12 4.32 17.78 6.33
CA THR A 12 5.32 16.99 7.06
C THR A 12 4.66 15.72 7.58
N ALA A 13 5.11 14.57 7.11
CA ALA A 13 4.66 13.27 7.59
C ALA A 13 5.12 13.03 9.04
N ALA A 14 4.59 11.99 9.70
CA ALA A 14 4.85 11.70 11.11
C ALA A 14 6.33 11.45 11.44
N ASP A 15 7.10 10.96 10.47
CA ASP A 15 8.55 10.73 10.57
C ASP A 15 9.43 11.94 10.21
N GLY A 16 8.80 13.09 9.91
CA GLY A 16 9.47 14.32 9.53
C GLY A 16 9.71 14.49 8.03
N THR A 17 9.41 13.49 7.19
CA THR A 17 9.54 13.56 5.74
C THR A 17 8.56 14.58 5.16
N ARG A 18 9.01 15.38 4.19
CA ARG A 18 8.17 16.35 3.48
C ARG A 18 7.62 15.77 2.20
N ILE A 19 6.31 15.78 2.08
CA ILE A 19 5.57 15.31 0.90
C ILE A 19 5.07 16.54 0.13
N ALA A 20 5.47 16.64 -1.14
CA ALA A 20 5.07 17.73 -2.02
C ALA A 20 3.69 17.47 -2.63
N TYR A 21 2.88 18.52 -2.69
CA TYR A 21 1.58 18.47 -3.35
C TYR A 21 1.23 19.80 -4.01
N GLN A 22 0.37 19.74 -5.00
CA GLN A 22 -0.24 20.89 -5.68
C GLN A 22 -1.75 20.80 -5.61
N ILE A 23 -2.43 21.95 -5.54
CA ILE A 23 -3.88 22.05 -5.59
C ILE A 23 -4.29 22.98 -6.72
N HIS A 24 -5.23 22.53 -7.54
CA HIS A 24 -5.85 23.40 -8.55
C HIS A 24 -7.33 23.02 -8.75
N GLY A 25 -8.04 23.86 -9.50
CA GLY A 25 -9.47 23.68 -9.70
C GLY A 25 -10.33 24.19 -8.55
N LYS A 26 -11.64 24.24 -8.76
CA LYS A 26 -12.64 24.81 -7.83
C LYS A 26 -13.91 23.97 -7.73
N GLY A 27 -13.87 22.69 -8.17
CA GLY A 27 -14.99 21.77 -8.06
C GLY A 27 -15.36 21.47 -6.61
N ARG A 28 -16.55 20.93 -6.43
CA ARG A 28 -17.07 20.60 -5.07
C ARG A 28 -16.48 19.30 -4.53
N ARG A 29 -16.00 18.39 -5.38
CA ARG A 29 -15.40 17.11 -5.00
C ARG A 29 -13.89 17.22 -5.07
N ASP A 30 -13.25 16.61 -4.10
CA ASP A 30 -11.82 16.45 -4.07
C ASP A 30 -11.42 15.23 -4.89
N LEU A 31 -10.39 15.41 -5.72
CA LEU A 31 -9.81 14.40 -6.55
C LEU A 31 -8.32 14.31 -6.24
N LEU A 32 -7.92 13.27 -5.52
CA LEU A 32 -6.52 13.01 -5.25
C LEU A 32 -5.91 12.23 -6.41
N PHE A 33 -4.88 12.77 -7.03
CA PHE A 33 -4.10 12.14 -8.08
C PHE A 33 -2.79 11.58 -7.52
N LEU A 34 -2.65 10.25 -7.54
CA LEU A 34 -1.51 9.52 -7.03
C LEU A 34 -0.78 8.81 -8.17
N PRO A 35 0.40 9.31 -8.59
CA PRO A 35 1.13 8.81 -9.74
C PRO A 35 1.85 7.49 -9.48
N GLY A 36 2.32 6.87 -10.56
CA GLY A 36 3.15 5.67 -10.57
C GLY A 36 4.61 5.90 -10.12
N HIS A 37 5.54 5.13 -10.71
CA HIS A 37 6.95 5.00 -10.30
C HIS A 37 7.72 6.30 -10.22
N VAL A 38 7.65 7.12 -11.27
CA VAL A 38 8.38 8.39 -11.37
C VAL A 38 7.39 9.50 -11.62
N SER A 39 7.49 10.56 -10.83
CA SER A 39 6.68 11.76 -11.00
C SER A 39 7.48 13.00 -10.67
N HIS A 40 7.00 14.14 -11.15
CA HIS A 40 7.48 15.43 -10.77
C HIS A 40 6.39 16.45 -11.05
N LEU A 41 5.82 17.02 -10.01
CA LEU A 41 4.64 17.89 -10.07
C LEU A 41 4.78 19.04 -11.10
N ASP A 42 5.92 19.71 -11.14
CA ASP A 42 6.11 20.82 -12.08
C ASP A 42 6.34 20.35 -13.52
N LEU A 43 7.00 19.21 -13.72
CA LEU A 43 7.24 18.65 -15.06
C LEU A 43 5.97 18.12 -15.71
N HIS A 44 5.02 17.63 -14.94
CA HIS A 44 3.73 17.20 -15.47
C HIS A 44 3.04 18.29 -16.30
N TRP A 45 3.19 19.56 -15.91
CA TRP A 45 2.61 20.70 -16.63
C TRP A 45 3.35 21.08 -17.92
N GLN A 46 4.51 20.48 -18.18
CA GLN A 46 5.30 20.73 -19.39
C GLN A 46 4.88 19.80 -20.54
N ASP A 47 4.25 18.63 -20.26
CA ASP A 47 3.62 17.83 -21.28
C ASP A 47 2.21 18.39 -21.60
N PRO A 48 1.93 18.78 -22.85
CA PRO A 48 0.65 19.39 -23.21
C PRO A 48 -0.57 18.51 -22.90
N ASN A 49 -0.49 17.20 -23.16
CA ASN A 49 -1.58 16.29 -22.94
C ASN A 49 -1.85 16.09 -21.44
N PHE A 50 -0.80 15.96 -20.61
CA PHE A 50 -0.98 15.88 -19.18
C PHE A 50 -1.54 17.19 -18.59
N ALA A 51 -1.03 18.33 -19.03
CA ALA A 51 -1.53 19.64 -18.63
C ALA A 51 -2.99 19.85 -19.02
N GLU A 52 -3.42 19.33 -20.18
CA GLU A 52 -4.83 19.33 -20.61
C GLU A 52 -5.68 18.49 -19.67
N ILE A 53 -5.28 17.22 -19.39
CA ILE A 53 -5.98 16.35 -18.44
C ILE A 53 -6.18 17.09 -17.11
N MET A 54 -5.11 17.58 -16.50
CA MET A 54 -5.17 18.23 -15.19
C MET A 54 -6.02 19.49 -15.22
N SER A 55 -5.91 20.29 -16.30
CA SER A 55 -6.71 21.52 -16.48
C SER A 55 -8.20 21.21 -16.58
N VAL A 56 -8.58 20.19 -17.36
CA VAL A 56 -9.97 19.79 -17.54
C VAL A 56 -10.53 19.18 -16.26
N LEU A 57 -9.77 18.33 -15.54
CA LEU A 57 -10.17 17.81 -14.23
C LEU A 57 -10.44 18.97 -13.25
N GLY A 58 -9.62 20.01 -13.26
CA GLY A 58 -9.78 21.22 -12.45
C GLY A 58 -11.04 22.04 -12.74
N THR A 59 -11.73 21.82 -13.86
CA THR A 59 -13.00 22.50 -14.17
C THR A 59 -14.17 21.98 -13.37
N PHE A 60 -14.13 20.72 -12.90
CA PHE A 60 -15.23 20.08 -12.18
C PHE A 60 -14.83 19.47 -10.82
N ALA A 61 -13.54 19.38 -10.51
CA ALA A 61 -13.02 18.90 -9.23
C ALA A 61 -12.00 19.87 -8.62
N ARG A 62 -11.76 19.80 -7.31
CA ARG A 62 -10.56 20.32 -6.67
C ARG A 62 -9.51 19.22 -6.72
N VAL A 63 -8.55 19.35 -7.63
CA VAL A 63 -7.52 18.33 -7.88
C VAL A 63 -6.36 18.55 -6.92
N ILE A 64 -5.96 17.51 -6.21
CA ILE A 64 -4.83 17.42 -5.31
C ILE A 64 -3.84 16.44 -5.96
N ALA A 65 -2.75 16.94 -6.54
CA ALA A 65 -1.71 16.13 -7.13
C ALA A 65 -0.55 15.99 -6.14
N VAL A 66 0.05 14.80 -6.05
CA VAL A 66 1.08 14.50 -5.06
C VAL A 66 2.29 13.89 -5.76
N ASP A 67 3.50 14.32 -5.38
CA ASP A 67 4.71 13.52 -5.59
C ASP A 67 4.87 12.60 -4.39
N ARG A 68 4.89 11.28 -4.63
CA ARG A 68 5.07 10.32 -3.53
C ARG A 68 6.46 10.50 -2.90
N ARG A 69 6.61 10.09 -1.67
CA ARG A 69 7.90 10.00 -0.96
C ARG A 69 8.97 9.36 -1.87
N GLY A 70 10.13 9.96 -1.95
CA GLY A 70 11.27 9.48 -2.74
C GLY A 70 11.33 9.97 -4.19
N VAL A 71 10.24 10.56 -4.72
CA VAL A 71 10.19 11.04 -6.10
C VAL A 71 9.81 12.53 -6.19
N GLY A 72 10.08 13.12 -7.35
CA GLY A 72 9.70 14.48 -7.69
C GLY A 72 10.24 15.52 -6.73
N LEU A 73 9.33 16.35 -6.22
CA LEU A 73 9.61 17.44 -5.29
C LEU A 73 9.50 17.02 -3.80
N SER A 74 9.08 15.80 -3.52
CA SER A 74 9.11 15.25 -2.16
C SER A 74 10.53 14.91 -1.72
N ASP A 75 10.73 14.78 -0.39
CA ASP A 75 12.03 14.38 0.16
C ASP A 75 12.51 13.06 -0.43
N ARG A 76 13.80 13.00 -0.76
CA ARG A 76 14.45 11.85 -1.36
C ARG A 76 14.62 10.72 -0.34
N LEU A 77 14.51 9.48 -0.82
CA LEU A 77 14.79 8.28 -0.02
C LEU A 77 16.20 7.76 -0.27
N SER A 78 16.79 7.18 0.77
CA SER A 78 17.95 6.32 0.59
C SER A 78 17.52 5.00 -0.06
N PRO A 79 18.23 4.52 -1.09
CA PRO A 79 17.96 3.20 -1.67
C PRO A 79 18.06 2.05 -0.67
N ASP A 80 18.84 2.22 0.39
CA ASP A 80 19.10 1.21 1.42
C ASP A 80 18.10 1.29 2.60
N ASP A 81 17.20 2.30 2.60
CA ASP A 81 16.23 2.53 3.68
C ASP A 81 14.85 2.88 3.09
N LEU A 82 14.25 1.90 2.42
CA LEU A 82 12.92 2.04 1.87
C LEU A 82 11.86 1.89 2.96
N PRO A 83 10.85 2.76 2.99
CA PRO A 83 9.78 2.64 3.95
C PRO A 83 8.88 1.44 3.64
N PRO A 84 8.31 0.80 4.65
CA PRO A 84 7.25 -0.18 4.43
C PRO A 84 6.00 0.49 3.84
N VAL A 85 5.17 -0.26 3.13
CA VAL A 85 4.03 0.25 2.37
C VAL A 85 3.02 1.03 3.22
N GLU A 86 2.86 0.70 4.50
CA GLU A 86 1.99 1.44 5.42
C GLU A 86 2.43 2.90 5.64
N VAL A 87 3.71 3.20 5.45
CA VAL A 87 4.19 4.59 5.51
C VAL A 87 3.74 5.37 4.29
N LEU A 88 3.72 4.73 3.10
CA LEU A 88 3.19 5.34 1.89
C LEU A 88 1.68 5.61 1.99
N VAL A 89 0.95 4.70 2.64
CA VAL A 89 -0.49 4.90 2.96
C VAL A 89 -0.68 6.05 3.95
N ALA A 90 0.17 6.15 4.98
CA ALA A 90 0.12 7.24 5.96
C ALA A 90 0.45 8.61 5.32
N ASP A 91 1.33 8.67 4.32
CA ASP A 91 1.61 9.90 3.56
C ASP A 91 0.35 10.41 2.83
N VAL A 92 -0.45 9.51 2.25
CA VAL A 92 -1.74 9.86 1.64
C VAL A 92 -2.67 10.47 2.67
N ALA A 93 -2.79 9.85 3.86
CA ALA A 93 -3.60 10.39 4.95
C ALA A 93 -3.12 11.79 5.37
N ALA A 94 -1.79 11.98 5.54
CA ALA A 94 -1.21 13.26 5.93
C ALA A 94 -1.52 14.38 4.93
N VAL A 95 -1.44 14.09 3.62
CA VAL A 95 -1.80 15.06 2.58
C VAL A 95 -3.30 15.40 2.67
N LEU A 96 -4.19 14.41 2.79
CA LEU A 96 -5.63 14.63 2.88
C LEU A 96 -6.01 15.44 4.14
N ASP A 97 -5.33 15.21 5.26
CA ASP A 97 -5.54 15.96 6.51
C ASP A 97 -5.10 17.43 6.37
N GLU A 98 -3.92 17.66 5.80
CA GLU A 98 -3.39 19.01 5.54
C GLU A 98 -4.32 19.84 4.67
N VAL A 99 -4.86 19.23 3.60
CA VAL A 99 -5.79 19.91 2.69
C VAL A 99 -7.25 19.87 3.15
N ARG A 100 -7.52 19.25 4.30
CA ARG A 100 -8.85 19.05 4.89
C ARG A 100 -9.83 18.40 3.93
N SER A 101 -9.39 17.31 3.30
CA SER A 101 -10.21 16.51 2.40
C SER A 101 -10.72 15.26 3.12
N TYR A 102 -12.03 15.14 3.26
CA TYR A 102 -12.68 14.04 3.98
C TYR A 102 -13.61 13.20 3.10
N ASP A 103 -13.84 13.64 1.88
CA ASP A 103 -14.75 13.06 0.89
C ASP A 103 -14.06 12.98 -0.48
N THR A 104 -12.98 12.21 -0.56
CA THR A 104 -12.08 12.20 -1.72
C THR A 104 -12.46 11.10 -2.71
N VAL A 105 -12.37 11.39 -4.02
CA VAL A 105 -12.15 10.37 -5.05
C VAL A 105 -10.63 10.25 -5.25
N LEU A 106 -10.07 9.05 -5.08
CA LEU A 106 -8.66 8.80 -5.31
C LEU A 106 -8.47 8.19 -6.71
N ILE A 107 -7.58 8.79 -7.51
CA ILE A 107 -7.08 8.21 -8.75
C ILE A 107 -5.66 7.73 -8.52
N GLY A 108 -5.42 6.44 -8.68
CA GLY A 108 -4.09 5.84 -8.64
C GLY A 108 -3.67 5.30 -10.00
N LEU A 109 -2.43 5.55 -10.38
CA LEU A 109 -1.78 4.98 -11.54
C LEU A 109 -0.67 4.03 -11.08
N ASP A 110 -0.53 2.84 -11.68
CA ASP A 110 0.52 1.86 -11.35
C ASP A 110 0.64 1.59 -9.84
N GLU A 111 1.80 1.86 -9.21
CA GLU A 111 1.98 1.77 -7.76
C GLU A 111 1.10 2.74 -6.99
N GLY A 112 0.81 3.90 -7.56
CA GLY A 112 -0.18 4.80 -6.97
C GLY A 112 -1.54 4.14 -6.81
N ALA A 113 -1.90 3.26 -7.74
CA ALA A 113 -3.12 2.44 -7.65
C ALA A 113 -3.02 1.36 -6.57
N GLN A 114 -1.86 0.69 -6.42
CA GLN A 114 -1.65 -0.28 -5.32
C GLN A 114 -1.78 0.39 -3.95
N ILE A 115 -1.15 1.56 -3.77
CA ILE A 115 -1.28 2.37 -2.56
C ILE A 115 -2.74 2.82 -2.35
N GLY A 116 -3.43 3.22 -3.44
CA GLY A 116 -4.84 3.58 -3.43
C GLY A 116 -5.75 2.45 -2.95
N VAL A 117 -5.50 1.21 -3.38
CA VAL A 117 -6.20 0.00 -2.89
C VAL A 117 -5.99 -0.20 -1.40
N LEU A 118 -4.74 -0.12 -0.94
CA LEU A 118 -4.42 -0.25 0.48
C LEU A 118 -5.06 0.86 1.31
N PHE A 119 -5.01 2.10 0.82
CA PHE A 119 -5.66 3.23 1.48
C PHE A 119 -7.19 3.04 1.54
N ALA A 120 -7.82 2.62 0.45
CA ALA A 120 -9.27 2.35 0.40
C ALA A 120 -9.70 1.21 1.32
N ALA A 121 -8.84 0.20 1.52
CA ALA A 121 -9.11 -0.91 2.42
C ALA A 121 -8.96 -0.52 3.90
N THR A 122 -7.99 0.36 4.23
CA THR A 122 -7.67 0.75 5.62
C THR A 122 -8.41 1.98 6.10
N HIS A 123 -8.74 2.93 5.20
CA HIS A 123 -9.38 4.21 5.45
C HIS A 123 -10.60 4.43 4.55
N PRO A 124 -11.55 3.48 4.47
CA PRO A 124 -12.68 3.58 3.53
C PRO A 124 -13.55 4.82 3.79
N GLU A 125 -13.61 5.32 5.02
CA GLU A 125 -14.37 6.51 5.41
C GLU A 125 -13.81 7.82 4.81
N ARG A 126 -12.57 7.81 4.32
CA ARG A 126 -11.93 8.97 3.70
C ARG A 126 -12.23 9.10 2.20
N LEU A 127 -12.73 8.02 1.59
CA LEU A 127 -12.97 7.95 0.15
C LEU A 127 -14.45 7.82 -0.18
N THR A 128 -14.88 8.54 -1.19
CA THR A 128 -16.18 8.38 -1.84
C THR A 128 -16.09 7.63 -3.15
N GLY A 129 -14.88 7.34 -3.62
CA GLY A 129 -14.61 6.59 -4.83
C GLY A 129 -13.13 6.32 -5.02
N LEU A 130 -12.83 5.26 -5.77
CA LEU A 130 -11.49 4.85 -6.14
C LEU A 130 -11.44 4.63 -7.66
N ILE A 131 -10.46 5.20 -8.33
CA ILE A 131 -10.18 4.96 -9.75
C ILE A 131 -8.80 4.35 -9.87
N LEU A 132 -8.72 3.16 -10.45
CA LEU A 132 -7.49 2.41 -10.68
C LEU A 132 -7.19 2.39 -12.17
N TYR A 133 -6.04 2.91 -12.56
CA TYR A 133 -5.63 2.99 -13.95
C TYR A 133 -4.30 2.24 -14.17
N GLY A 134 -4.25 1.33 -15.14
CA GLY A 134 -3.02 0.69 -15.61
C GLY A 134 -2.29 -0.17 -14.56
N MET A 135 -2.96 -0.71 -13.54
CA MET A 135 -2.28 -1.39 -12.44
C MET A 135 -2.16 -2.91 -12.58
N SER A 136 -1.07 -3.46 -12.04
CA SER A 136 -0.97 -4.87 -11.65
C SER A 136 -1.16 -5.01 -10.13
N PRO A 137 -1.93 -6.01 -9.63
CA PRO A 137 -2.13 -6.20 -8.19
C PRO A 137 -0.93 -6.84 -7.51
N SER A 138 0.00 -7.40 -8.26
CA SER A 138 1.21 -8.04 -7.76
C SER A 138 2.32 -7.95 -8.79
N GLY A 139 3.54 -7.77 -8.33
CA GLY A 139 4.76 -7.96 -9.10
C GLY A 139 5.36 -9.37 -8.96
N VAL A 140 4.71 -10.25 -8.17
CA VAL A 140 5.16 -11.63 -7.95
C VAL A 140 4.47 -12.57 -8.97
N PRO A 141 5.23 -13.31 -9.81
CA PRO A 141 4.66 -14.26 -10.77
C PRO A 141 3.80 -15.32 -10.08
N ARG A 142 2.61 -15.58 -10.63
CA ARG A 142 1.67 -16.60 -10.17
C ARG A 142 1.03 -17.32 -11.36
N PRO A 143 0.58 -18.57 -11.24
CA PRO A 143 -0.08 -19.29 -12.34
C PRO A 143 -1.28 -18.56 -12.92
N GLU A 144 -2.05 -17.87 -12.08
CA GLU A 144 -3.22 -17.08 -12.45
C GLU A 144 -2.88 -15.67 -13.00
N MET A 145 -1.61 -15.28 -12.92
CA MET A 145 -1.07 -14.01 -13.44
C MET A 145 0.16 -14.25 -14.32
N PRO A 146 0.02 -15.00 -15.45
CA PRO A 146 1.15 -15.37 -16.28
C PRO A 146 1.81 -14.19 -17.01
N TRP A 147 1.22 -13.02 -16.94
CA TRP A 147 1.71 -11.78 -17.53
C TRP A 147 2.71 -11.02 -16.65
N VAL A 148 2.86 -11.41 -15.38
CA VAL A 148 3.85 -10.77 -14.50
C VAL A 148 5.25 -11.17 -14.93
N THR A 149 6.09 -10.17 -15.16
CA THR A 149 7.47 -10.35 -15.62
C THR A 149 8.27 -11.22 -14.64
N PRO A 150 8.97 -12.25 -15.10
CA PRO A 150 9.85 -13.05 -14.27
C PRO A 150 10.95 -12.20 -13.61
N HIS A 151 11.29 -12.52 -12.36
CA HIS A 151 12.25 -11.74 -11.58
C HIS A 151 13.61 -11.57 -12.28
N GLU A 152 14.10 -12.61 -12.95
CA GLU A 152 15.38 -12.56 -13.68
C GLU A 152 15.36 -11.55 -14.85
N GLU A 153 14.27 -11.52 -15.60
CA GLU A 153 14.10 -10.57 -16.70
C GLU A 153 14.00 -9.13 -16.18
N LEU A 154 13.28 -8.96 -15.07
CA LEU A 154 13.15 -7.67 -14.42
C LEU A 154 14.49 -7.13 -13.92
N GLU A 155 15.28 -7.94 -13.23
CA GLU A 155 16.62 -7.53 -12.75
C GLU A 155 17.54 -7.16 -13.91
N ALA A 156 17.53 -7.93 -15.00
CA ALA A 156 18.30 -7.60 -16.20
C ALA A 156 17.90 -6.23 -16.79
N TRP A 157 16.61 -5.93 -16.81
CA TRP A 157 16.10 -4.64 -17.27
C TRP A 157 16.49 -3.50 -16.32
N LEU A 158 16.42 -3.71 -15.01
CA LEU A 158 16.82 -2.73 -14.01
C LEU A 158 18.32 -2.40 -14.09
N ASP A 159 19.18 -3.40 -14.26
CA ASP A 159 20.62 -3.21 -14.44
C ASP A 159 20.93 -2.45 -15.72
N TRP A 160 20.23 -2.77 -16.81
CA TRP A 160 20.32 -2.04 -18.07
C TRP A 160 19.88 -0.57 -17.89
N SER A 161 18.74 -0.34 -17.23
CA SER A 161 18.17 0.98 -16.95
C SER A 161 19.10 1.82 -16.08
N LEU A 162 19.73 1.23 -15.06
CA LEU A 162 20.63 1.93 -14.15
C LEU A 162 21.80 2.60 -14.89
N THR A 163 22.35 1.92 -15.92
CA THR A 163 23.47 2.45 -16.69
C THR A 163 23.08 3.51 -17.72
N ARG A 164 21.81 3.63 -18.07
CA ARG A 164 21.27 4.53 -19.12
C ARG A 164 20.24 5.52 -18.58
N TYR A 165 20.09 5.59 -17.27
CA TYR A 165 19.03 6.32 -16.60
C TYR A 165 18.90 7.77 -17.08
N GLY A 166 17.70 8.12 -17.55
CA GLY A 166 17.36 9.44 -18.07
C GLY A 166 18.03 9.80 -19.39
N SER A 167 18.65 8.80 -20.07
CA SER A 167 19.18 9.00 -21.42
C SER A 167 18.06 9.02 -22.45
N ARG A 168 18.35 9.57 -23.61
CA ARG A 168 17.46 9.54 -24.78
C ARG A 168 17.18 8.09 -25.24
N GLU A 169 18.19 7.18 -25.16
CA GLU A 169 18.05 5.78 -25.53
C GLU A 169 17.02 5.08 -24.64
N GLN A 170 17.12 5.24 -23.32
CA GLN A 170 16.14 4.69 -22.40
C GLN A 170 14.74 5.22 -22.69
N ALA A 171 14.58 6.55 -22.78
CA ALA A 171 13.30 7.16 -23.03
C ALA A 171 12.65 6.70 -24.37
N MET A 172 13.45 6.48 -25.42
CA MET A 172 12.94 5.94 -26.69
C MET A 172 12.37 4.53 -26.53
N ILE A 173 13.08 3.67 -25.81
CA ILE A 173 12.63 2.29 -25.58
C ILE A 173 11.35 2.29 -24.72
N ASP A 174 11.35 3.05 -23.62
CA ASP A 174 10.21 3.13 -22.71
C ASP A 174 8.96 3.70 -23.42
N ILE A 175 9.10 4.72 -24.26
CA ILE A 175 7.97 5.29 -25.02
C ILE A 175 7.38 4.25 -25.99
N GLN A 176 8.21 3.42 -26.63
CA GLN A 176 7.71 2.37 -27.53
C GLN A 176 6.82 1.36 -26.83
N GLU A 177 7.08 1.09 -25.55
CA GLU A 177 6.30 0.18 -24.72
C GLU A 177 5.13 0.91 -24.02
N THR A 178 5.40 2.07 -23.41
CA THR A 178 4.44 2.76 -22.53
C THR A 178 3.50 3.73 -23.25
N SER A 179 3.93 4.30 -24.36
CA SER A 179 3.20 5.36 -25.08
C SER A 179 3.45 5.29 -26.59
N PRO A 180 3.16 4.14 -27.26
CA PRO A 180 3.48 3.94 -28.67
C PRO A 180 2.82 4.96 -29.60
N SER A 181 1.68 5.55 -29.26
CA SER A 181 1.05 6.63 -30.03
C SER A 181 1.92 7.86 -30.13
N ARG A 182 2.84 8.07 -29.19
CA ARG A 182 3.76 9.21 -29.07
C ARG A 182 5.21 8.89 -29.46
N ALA A 183 5.47 7.72 -30.03
CA ALA A 183 6.84 7.26 -30.34
C ALA A 183 7.65 8.16 -31.29
N GLY A 184 6.98 9.03 -32.07
CA GLY A 184 7.64 10.01 -32.96
C GLY A 184 7.67 11.43 -32.42
N ASP A 185 7.19 11.70 -31.21
CA ASP A 185 7.11 13.02 -30.61
C ASP A 185 8.43 13.37 -29.90
N GLU A 186 9.25 14.24 -30.53
CA GLU A 186 10.51 14.69 -29.96
C GLU A 186 10.35 15.45 -28.65
N HIS A 187 9.28 16.24 -28.51
CA HIS A 187 9.01 16.98 -27.28
C HIS A 187 8.68 16.02 -26.14
N TYR A 188 7.87 15.01 -26.41
CA TYR A 188 7.55 13.96 -25.44
C TYR A 188 8.78 13.16 -25.02
N LEU A 189 9.65 12.84 -25.97
CA LEU A 189 10.91 12.15 -25.71
C LEU A 189 11.84 12.95 -24.78
N GLU A 190 11.96 14.26 -25.02
CA GLU A 190 12.72 15.15 -24.13
C GLU A 190 12.08 15.23 -22.74
N TRP A 191 10.75 15.31 -22.69
CA TRP A 191 9.99 15.35 -21.46
C TRP A 191 10.15 14.05 -20.64
N VAL A 192 10.01 12.86 -21.25
CA VAL A 192 10.24 11.57 -20.57
C VAL A 192 11.67 11.48 -20.03
N SER A 193 12.67 11.86 -20.84
CA SER A 193 14.08 11.90 -20.40
C SER A 193 14.28 12.83 -19.20
N ALA A 194 13.62 13.99 -19.19
CA ALA A 194 13.65 14.93 -18.07
C ALA A 194 12.93 14.38 -16.84
N MET A 195 11.78 13.71 -17.04
CA MET A 195 11.00 13.08 -15.96
C MET A 195 11.86 12.08 -15.18
N TYR A 196 12.62 11.22 -15.85
CA TYR A 196 13.56 10.32 -15.20
C TYR A 196 14.62 11.09 -14.40
N ARG A 197 15.34 12.03 -15.04
CA ARG A 197 16.46 12.76 -14.42
C ARG A 197 16.05 13.57 -13.20
N TYR A 198 14.87 14.17 -13.22
CA TYR A 198 14.39 15.04 -12.14
C TYR A 198 13.45 14.32 -11.18
N GLY A 199 12.75 13.28 -11.62
CA GLY A 199 11.79 12.53 -10.81
C GLY A 199 12.44 11.68 -9.72
N ALA A 200 13.54 10.98 -10.02
CA ALA A 200 14.25 10.17 -9.03
C ALA A 200 15.75 10.10 -9.35
N SER A 201 16.59 9.70 -8.39
CA SER A 201 17.96 9.28 -8.69
C SER A 201 17.95 7.84 -9.27
N PRO A 202 18.97 7.46 -10.07
CA PRO A 202 19.02 6.11 -10.65
C PRO A 202 18.85 4.99 -9.61
N SER A 203 19.60 5.06 -8.52
CA SER A 203 19.55 4.05 -7.46
C SER A 203 18.20 4.03 -6.73
N ALA A 204 17.61 5.22 -6.46
CA ALA A 204 16.30 5.30 -5.83
C ALA A 204 15.20 4.76 -6.74
N TYR A 205 15.25 5.03 -8.05
CA TYR A 205 14.35 4.46 -9.04
C TYR A 205 14.36 2.93 -9.00
N VAL A 206 15.56 2.32 -9.10
CA VAL A 206 15.71 0.86 -9.06
C VAL A 206 15.20 0.28 -7.75
N ALA A 207 15.50 0.91 -6.62
CA ALA A 207 15.07 0.45 -5.30
C ALA A 207 13.54 0.51 -5.15
N LEU A 208 12.92 1.62 -5.55
CA LEU A 208 11.45 1.80 -5.53
C LEU A 208 10.76 0.81 -6.47
N TYR A 209 11.36 0.57 -7.65
CA TYR A 209 10.80 -0.40 -8.60
C TYR A 209 10.85 -1.83 -8.04
N ARG A 210 11.98 -2.25 -7.44
CA ARG A 210 12.11 -3.55 -6.76
C ARG A 210 11.10 -3.72 -5.64
N MET A 211 10.89 -2.67 -4.83
CA MET A 211 9.89 -2.68 -3.76
C MET A 211 8.48 -2.93 -4.33
N SER A 212 8.11 -2.22 -5.37
CA SER A 212 6.81 -2.36 -6.03
C SER A 212 6.61 -3.76 -6.63
N MET A 213 7.64 -4.31 -7.25
CA MET A 213 7.60 -5.66 -7.84
C MET A 213 7.55 -6.79 -6.80
N GLN A 214 7.91 -6.52 -5.55
CA GLN A 214 7.77 -7.47 -4.44
C GLN A 214 6.43 -7.35 -3.72
N LEU A 215 5.73 -6.23 -3.91
CA LEU A 215 4.44 -5.99 -3.28
C LEU A 215 3.36 -6.87 -3.92
N ASP A 216 2.56 -7.51 -3.09
CA ASP A 216 1.40 -8.30 -3.50
C ASP A 216 0.18 -7.87 -2.66
N ILE A 217 -0.77 -7.24 -3.33
CA ILE A 217 -2.03 -6.78 -2.71
C ILE A 217 -3.24 -7.64 -3.11
N THR A 218 -3.00 -8.80 -3.71
CA THR A 218 -4.05 -9.68 -4.26
C THR A 218 -5.09 -10.03 -3.20
N ASP A 219 -4.64 -10.40 -2.00
CA ASP A 219 -5.52 -10.79 -0.89
C ASP A 219 -6.29 -9.60 -0.29
N VAL A 220 -5.83 -8.37 -0.53
CA VAL A 220 -6.48 -7.15 -0.03
C VAL A 220 -7.65 -6.72 -0.90
N LEU A 221 -7.67 -7.07 -2.19
CA LEU A 221 -8.69 -6.62 -3.15
C LEU A 221 -10.12 -6.88 -2.66
N SER A 222 -10.37 -8.05 -2.06
CA SER A 222 -11.70 -8.43 -1.56
C SER A 222 -12.16 -7.61 -0.34
N SER A 223 -11.25 -6.89 0.32
CA SER A 223 -11.54 -6.05 1.50
C SER A 223 -11.89 -4.60 1.14
N VAL A 224 -11.73 -4.18 -0.11
CA VAL A 224 -12.06 -2.82 -0.57
C VAL A 224 -13.57 -2.67 -0.70
N ARG A 225 -14.16 -1.77 0.11
CA ARG A 225 -15.62 -1.51 0.12
C ARG A 225 -15.98 -0.25 -0.66
N VAL A 226 -15.01 0.62 -0.91
CA VAL A 226 -15.22 1.86 -1.66
C VAL A 226 -15.65 1.53 -3.10
N PRO A 227 -16.67 2.21 -3.65
CA PRO A 227 -17.01 2.08 -5.06
C PRO A 227 -15.76 2.30 -5.92
N THR A 228 -15.48 1.36 -6.81
CA THR A 228 -14.21 1.36 -7.55
C THR A 228 -14.43 1.32 -9.05
N LEU A 229 -13.71 2.15 -9.78
CA LEU A 229 -13.61 2.13 -11.22
C LEU A 229 -12.25 1.57 -11.63
N VAL A 230 -12.22 0.47 -12.36
CA VAL A 230 -11.01 -0.07 -12.96
C VAL A 230 -10.98 0.35 -14.42
N VAL A 231 -10.06 1.22 -14.79
CA VAL A 231 -9.91 1.79 -16.14
C VAL A 231 -8.64 1.24 -16.76
N HIS A 232 -8.74 0.71 -17.97
CA HIS A 232 -7.58 0.09 -18.60
C HIS A 232 -7.73 0.04 -20.13
N ARG A 233 -6.64 0.25 -20.85
CA ARG A 233 -6.64 0.12 -22.31
C ARG A 233 -6.54 -1.35 -22.71
N THR A 234 -7.31 -1.73 -23.72
CA THR A 234 -7.41 -3.14 -24.15
C THR A 234 -6.14 -3.66 -24.81
N GLY A 235 -5.33 -2.77 -25.38
CA GLY A 235 -4.06 -3.08 -26.04
C GLY A 235 -2.83 -2.67 -25.25
N ASP A 236 -2.96 -2.32 -23.96
CA ASP A 236 -1.83 -1.93 -23.09
C ASP A 236 -0.71 -2.99 -23.14
N ARG A 237 0.51 -2.54 -23.48
CA ARG A 237 1.67 -3.40 -23.67
C ARG A 237 2.47 -3.67 -22.41
N VAL A 238 2.35 -2.80 -21.40
CA VAL A 238 3.08 -2.89 -20.12
C VAL A 238 2.33 -3.77 -19.14
N VAL A 239 1.05 -3.44 -18.91
CA VAL A 239 0.16 -4.23 -18.05
C VAL A 239 -1.01 -4.69 -18.91
N PRO A 240 -1.11 -5.97 -19.25
CA PRO A 240 -2.15 -6.43 -20.17
C PRO A 240 -3.53 -6.32 -19.54
N PHE A 241 -4.54 -6.13 -20.38
CA PHE A 241 -5.95 -5.96 -19.99
C PHE A 241 -6.47 -7.09 -19.08
N ALA A 242 -5.89 -8.29 -19.18
CA ALA A 242 -6.19 -9.41 -18.29
C ALA A 242 -5.95 -9.07 -16.79
N SER A 243 -4.99 -8.18 -16.48
CA SER A 243 -4.75 -7.70 -15.13
C SER A 243 -5.96 -6.90 -14.61
N ALA A 244 -6.50 -5.99 -15.41
CA ALA A 244 -7.69 -5.21 -15.05
C ALA A 244 -8.93 -6.11 -14.85
N GLN A 245 -9.09 -7.15 -15.68
CA GLN A 245 -10.15 -8.14 -15.51
C GLN A 245 -9.99 -8.92 -14.21
N TYR A 246 -8.76 -9.32 -13.88
CA TYR A 246 -8.43 -10.01 -12.64
C TYR A 246 -8.76 -9.14 -11.41
N VAL A 247 -8.34 -7.88 -11.42
CA VAL A 247 -8.59 -6.91 -10.35
C VAL A 247 -10.09 -6.65 -10.18
N ALA A 248 -10.80 -6.34 -11.28
CA ALA A 248 -12.23 -6.03 -11.24
C ALA A 248 -13.08 -7.22 -10.74
N ALA A 249 -12.67 -8.45 -11.05
CA ALA A 249 -13.39 -9.66 -10.61
C ALA A 249 -13.26 -9.91 -9.09
N ARG A 250 -12.25 -9.30 -8.43
CA ARG A 250 -11.96 -9.50 -6.99
C ARG A 250 -12.37 -8.34 -6.10
N LEU A 251 -12.60 -7.18 -6.67
CA LEU A 251 -13.12 -6.02 -5.95
C LEU A 251 -14.65 -6.11 -5.85
N PRO A 252 -15.25 -6.09 -4.64
CA PRO A 252 -16.70 -6.30 -4.47
C PRO A 252 -17.59 -5.28 -5.17
N ASN A 253 -17.12 -4.01 -5.23
CA ASN A 253 -17.88 -2.88 -5.77
C ASN A 253 -17.16 -2.26 -6.96
N ALA A 254 -16.62 -3.08 -7.88
CA ALA A 254 -15.89 -2.59 -9.03
C ALA A 254 -16.71 -2.59 -10.33
N ARG A 255 -16.48 -1.57 -11.14
CA ARG A 255 -16.87 -1.50 -12.54
C ARG A 255 -15.62 -1.43 -13.42
N LEU A 256 -15.46 -2.37 -14.35
CA LEU A 256 -14.39 -2.35 -15.34
C LEU A 256 -14.81 -1.48 -16.53
N VAL A 257 -13.94 -0.56 -16.92
CA VAL A 257 -14.12 0.31 -18.08
C VAL A 257 -12.95 0.07 -19.04
N PRO A 258 -13.16 -0.72 -20.11
CA PRO A 258 -12.18 -0.86 -21.16
C PRO A 258 -12.10 0.44 -21.98
N LEU A 259 -10.89 0.86 -22.29
CA LEU A 259 -10.59 1.92 -23.24
C LEU A 259 -9.89 1.33 -24.47
N ASP A 260 -10.12 1.92 -25.62
CA ASP A 260 -9.36 1.56 -26.81
C ASP A 260 -7.94 2.14 -26.75
N GLY A 261 -6.99 1.52 -27.44
CA GLY A 261 -5.60 1.97 -27.55
C GLY A 261 -4.58 1.04 -26.91
N GLU A 262 -3.31 1.34 -27.16
CA GLU A 262 -2.17 0.53 -26.74
C GLU A 262 -1.30 1.22 -25.66
N ASP A 263 -1.51 2.53 -25.42
CA ASP A 263 -0.73 3.31 -24.49
C ASP A 263 -1.03 2.92 -23.05
N HIS A 264 0.00 2.80 -22.25
CA HIS A 264 -0.12 2.53 -20.83
C HIS A 264 -0.50 3.79 -20.03
N PHE A 265 0.07 4.95 -20.36
CA PHE A 265 -0.20 6.19 -19.65
C PHE A 265 -1.44 6.95 -20.16
N PRO A 266 -2.13 7.71 -19.27
CA PRO A 266 -3.36 8.41 -19.65
C PRO A 266 -3.13 9.64 -20.56
N ASN A 267 -1.91 10.18 -20.63
CA ASN A 267 -1.53 11.36 -21.41
C ASN A 267 -1.16 11.04 -22.87
N SER A 268 -1.81 10.05 -23.44
CA SER A 268 -1.73 9.68 -24.85
C SER A 268 -2.51 10.65 -25.75
N ASP A 269 -2.49 10.41 -27.05
CA ASP A 269 -3.18 11.26 -28.03
C ASP A 269 -4.72 11.24 -27.88
N ASP A 270 -5.28 10.23 -27.22
CA ASP A 270 -6.71 10.06 -26.95
C ASP A 270 -7.09 10.27 -25.46
N ALA A 271 -6.35 11.12 -24.75
CA ALA A 271 -6.58 11.46 -23.34
C ALA A 271 -8.04 11.86 -23.03
N GLY A 272 -8.80 12.32 -24.01
CA GLY A 272 -10.21 12.66 -23.88
C GLY A 272 -11.08 11.51 -23.36
N GLN A 273 -10.79 10.26 -23.72
CA GLN A 273 -11.53 9.08 -23.22
C GLN A 273 -11.38 8.95 -21.70
N VAL A 274 -10.16 9.10 -21.18
CA VAL A 274 -9.87 9.02 -19.74
C VAL A 274 -10.57 10.15 -18.98
N ILE A 275 -10.53 11.37 -19.53
CA ILE A 275 -11.18 12.55 -18.94
C ILE A 275 -12.69 12.34 -18.80
N GLU A 276 -13.36 11.86 -19.85
CA GLU A 276 -14.81 11.64 -19.82
C GLU A 276 -15.19 10.58 -18.78
N VAL A 277 -14.46 9.46 -18.71
CA VAL A 277 -14.69 8.40 -17.72
C VAL A 277 -14.54 8.93 -16.29
N ILE A 278 -13.51 9.74 -16.03
CA ILE A 278 -13.31 10.35 -14.71
C ILE A 278 -14.43 11.35 -14.40
N ARG A 279 -14.80 12.20 -15.38
CA ARG A 279 -15.87 13.19 -15.20
C ARG A 279 -17.20 12.54 -14.84
N ASP A 280 -17.57 11.49 -15.57
CA ASP A 280 -18.81 10.75 -15.36
C ASP A 280 -18.82 10.13 -13.95
N TYR A 281 -17.69 9.53 -13.54
CA TYR A 281 -17.57 8.90 -12.23
C TYR A 281 -17.62 9.93 -11.09
N VAL A 282 -16.88 11.02 -11.19
CA VAL A 282 -16.87 12.09 -10.20
C VAL A 282 -18.23 12.82 -10.13
N GLY A 283 -18.94 12.93 -11.26
CA GLY A 283 -20.28 13.53 -11.36
C GLY A 283 -21.41 12.64 -10.83
N ALA A 284 -21.22 11.32 -10.71
CA ALA A 284 -22.25 10.38 -10.28
C ALA A 284 -22.75 10.64 -8.85
N PRO A 285 -24.01 10.29 -8.53
CA PRO A 285 -24.49 10.28 -7.14
C PRO A 285 -23.61 9.38 -6.26
N ARG A 286 -23.46 9.74 -4.99
CA ARG A 286 -22.73 8.90 -4.02
C ARG A 286 -23.51 7.61 -3.76
N GLU A 287 -22.83 6.48 -3.88
CA GLU A 287 -23.33 5.20 -3.40
C GLU A 287 -23.13 5.09 -1.89
N GLN A 288 -24.11 4.51 -1.18
CA GLN A 288 -23.96 4.23 0.25
C GLN A 288 -23.01 3.05 0.41
N THR A 289 -21.87 3.29 1.03
CA THR A 289 -20.86 2.27 1.33
C THR A 289 -21.01 1.81 2.78
N ASP A 290 -20.97 0.51 3.01
CA ASP A 290 -20.87 -0.05 4.36
C ASP A 290 -19.45 0.14 4.87
N LEU A 291 -19.26 1.16 5.72
CA LEU A 291 -17.97 1.52 6.29
C LEU A 291 -17.66 0.80 7.62
N SER A 292 -18.53 -0.14 8.06
CA SER A 292 -18.32 -0.91 9.29
C SER A 292 -17.12 -1.84 9.22
N ARG A 293 -16.70 -2.20 8.00
CA ARG A 293 -15.59 -3.12 7.72
C ARG A 293 -14.39 -2.41 7.13
N ARG A 294 -13.23 -2.71 7.68
CA ARG A 294 -11.94 -2.20 7.20
C ARG A 294 -10.84 -3.24 7.34
N LEU A 295 -9.78 -3.09 6.57
CA LEU A 295 -8.56 -3.87 6.75
C LEU A 295 -7.81 -3.38 7.99
N SER A 296 -7.36 -4.30 8.85
CA SER A 296 -6.53 -3.97 10.01
C SER A 296 -5.50 -5.07 10.26
N THR A 297 -4.37 -4.70 10.83
CA THR A 297 -3.39 -5.68 11.27
C THR A 297 -3.59 -5.98 12.76
N LEU A 298 -3.66 -7.25 13.09
CA LEU A 298 -4.01 -7.80 14.39
C LEU A 298 -2.79 -8.49 14.98
N LEU A 299 -2.48 -8.17 16.24
CA LEU A 299 -1.46 -8.84 17.04
C LEU A 299 -2.14 -9.53 18.21
N PHE A 300 -1.86 -10.81 18.37
CA PHE A 300 -2.21 -11.61 19.55
C PHE A 300 -0.93 -12.07 20.23
N THR A 301 -0.86 -11.92 21.54
CA THR A 301 0.21 -12.48 22.36
C THR A 301 -0.36 -13.29 23.51
N ASP A 302 0.41 -14.28 23.99
CA ASP A 302 0.01 -15.17 25.08
C ASP A 302 1.27 -15.73 25.77
N VAL A 303 1.26 -15.84 27.09
CA VAL A 303 2.39 -16.40 27.86
C VAL A 303 2.35 -17.92 27.77
N VAL A 304 3.48 -18.52 27.39
CA VAL A 304 3.61 -19.97 27.31
C VAL A 304 3.68 -20.57 28.71
N ASP A 305 2.90 -21.63 28.92
CA ASP A 305 2.83 -22.36 30.20
C ASP A 305 2.50 -21.48 31.42
N SER A 306 1.64 -20.46 31.22
CA SER A 306 1.24 -19.51 32.27
C SER A 306 0.61 -20.21 33.49
N THR A 307 -0.25 -21.19 33.28
CA THR A 307 -0.91 -21.94 34.37
C THR A 307 0.06 -22.75 35.23
N PRO A 308 0.96 -23.60 34.68
CA PRO A 308 2.03 -24.24 35.44
C PRO A 308 2.91 -23.27 36.21
N LYS A 309 3.27 -22.16 35.57
CA LYS A 309 4.16 -21.15 36.16
C LYS A 309 3.49 -20.40 37.31
N ALA A 310 2.20 -20.09 37.18
CA ALA A 310 1.40 -19.53 38.27
C ALA A 310 1.32 -20.49 39.47
N ALA A 311 1.14 -21.79 39.22
CA ALA A 311 1.13 -22.81 40.29
C ALA A 311 2.50 -22.95 41.00
N GLU A 312 3.60 -22.81 40.27
CA GLU A 312 4.97 -22.85 40.82
C GLU A 312 5.29 -21.62 41.70
N LEU A 313 4.94 -20.40 41.21
CA LEU A 313 5.28 -19.14 41.89
C LEU A 313 4.33 -18.77 43.04
N GLY A 314 3.12 -19.30 43.00
CA GLY A 314 2.01 -18.93 43.87
C GLY A 314 1.35 -17.60 43.47
N ASP A 315 0.09 -17.42 43.89
CA ASP A 315 -0.82 -16.35 43.38
C ASP A 315 -0.24 -14.93 43.50
N ARG A 316 0.38 -14.61 44.62
CA ARG A 316 0.93 -13.25 44.87
C ARG A 316 2.12 -12.92 43.95
N SER A 317 3.07 -13.84 43.84
CA SER A 317 4.26 -13.65 43.00
C SER A 317 3.88 -13.63 41.53
N TRP A 318 2.95 -14.49 41.14
CA TRP A 318 2.38 -14.51 39.78
C TRP A 318 1.68 -13.20 39.43
N ALA A 319 0.81 -12.69 40.29
CA ALA A 319 0.13 -11.43 40.07
C ALA A 319 1.12 -10.26 39.86
N THR A 320 2.19 -10.18 40.68
CA THR A 320 3.22 -9.15 40.50
C THR A 320 3.99 -9.30 39.18
N LEU A 321 4.31 -10.53 38.78
CA LEU A 321 4.99 -10.80 37.50
C LEU A 321 4.08 -10.45 36.31
N LEU A 322 2.80 -10.76 36.42
CA LEU A 322 1.80 -10.43 35.40
C LEU A 322 1.60 -8.91 35.26
N GLU A 323 1.62 -8.16 36.35
CA GLU A 323 1.60 -6.69 36.30
C GLU A 323 2.83 -6.13 35.57
N GLN A 324 4.02 -6.68 35.83
CA GLN A 324 5.25 -6.28 35.14
C GLN A 324 5.17 -6.62 33.65
N HIS A 325 4.68 -7.82 33.31
CA HIS A 325 4.41 -8.21 31.92
C HIS A 325 3.48 -7.24 31.23
N HIS A 326 2.36 -6.84 31.84
CA HIS A 326 1.40 -5.89 31.26
C HIS A 326 2.05 -4.51 31.02
N VAL A 327 2.90 -4.04 31.92
CA VAL A 327 3.62 -2.76 31.74
C VAL A 327 4.56 -2.85 30.54
N VAL A 328 5.32 -3.94 30.43
CA VAL A 328 6.26 -4.15 29.30
C VAL A 328 5.51 -4.22 27.97
N VAL A 329 4.42 -5.00 27.90
CA VAL A 329 3.65 -5.13 26.64
C VAL A 329 3.06 -3.80 26.23
N ARG A 330 2.42 -3.04 27.14
CA ARG A 330 1.87 -1.72 26.84
C ARG A 330 2.92 -0.72 26.41
N HIS A 331 4.10 -0.75 27.01
CA HIS A 331 5.21 0.09 26.60
C HIS A 331 5.61 -0.19 25.13
N GLU A 332 5.72 -1.46 24.75
CA GLU A 332 6.07 -1.81 23.37
C GLU A 332 4.91 -1.51 22.39
N LEU A 333 3.66 -1.67 22.81
CA LEU A 333 2.49 -1.25 22.00
C LEU A 333 2.55 0.25 21.71
N ASP A 334 2.74 1.08 22.74
CA ASP A 334 2.83 2.54 22.60
C ASP A 334 3.99 2.95 21.68
N ARG A 335 5.16 2.34 21.89
CA ARG A 335 6.38 2.60 21.10
C ARG A 335 6.19 2.31 19.61
N HIS A 336 5.41 1.29 19.29
CA HIS A 336 5.14 0.85 17.91
C HIS A 336 3.78 1.32 17.37
N HIS A 337 3.11 2.26 18.06
CA HIS A 337 1.80 2.81 17.69
C HIS A 337 0.70 1.73 17.56
N GLY A 338 0.76 0.70 18.40
CA GLY A 338 -0.28 -0.31 18.53
C GLY A 338 -1.40 0.16 19.45
N ARG A 339 -2.64 -0.15 19.09
CA ARG A 339 -3.81 0.10 19.93
C ARG A 339 -4.24 -1.19 20.63
N GLU A 340 -4.15 -1.21 21.98
CA GLU A 340 -4.73 -2.29 22.78
C GLU A 340 -6.24 -2.33 22.55
N VAL A 341 -6.78 -3.49 22.21
CA VAL A 341 -8.22 -3.74 22.07
C VAL A 341 -8.74 -4.44 23.30
N SER A 342 -8.08 -5.51 23.73
CA SER A 342 -8.44 -6.22 24.94
C SER A 342 -7.26 -6.96 25.55
N THR A 343 -7.35 -7.19 26.86
CA THR A 343 -6.41 -8.03 27.62
C THR A 343 -7.20 -9.06 28.42
N ALA A 344 -6.87 -10.33 28.27
CA ALA A 344 -7.49 -11.43 28.98
C ALA A 344 -6.43 -12.28 29.69
N GLY A 345 -6.31 -12.09 31.00
CA GLY A 345 -5.26 -12.74 31.78
C GLY A 345 -3.87 -12.28 31.35
N ASP A 346 -3.09 -13.19 30.79
CA ASP A 346 -1.74 -12.98 30.27
C ASP A 346 -1.67 -12.71 28.76
N GLY A 347 -2.82 -12.75 28.08
CA GLY A 347 -2.92 -12.54 26.66
C GLY A 347 -3.32 -11.11 26.28
N PHE A 348 -2.74 -10.58 25.20
CA PHE A 348 -3.09 -9.29 24.64
C PHE A 348 -3.63 -9.43 23.22
N PHE A 349 -4.63 -8.63 22.90
CA PHE A 349 -5.10 -8.38 21.56
C PHE A 349 -4.93 -6.89 21.24
N ALA A 350 -4.18 -6.59 20.19
CA ALA A 350 -3.93 -5.24 19.73
C ALA A 350 -4.07 -5.11 18.22
N THR A 351 -4.34 -3.88 17.76
CA THR A 351 -4.44 -3.54 16.33
C THR A 351 -3.41 -2.52 15.93
N PHE A 352 -3.05 -2.54 14.64
CA PHE A 352 -2.10 -1.63 14.02
C PHE A 352 -2.61 -1.19 12.65
N ASP A 353 -2.22 0.01 12.25
CA ASP A 353 -2.52 0.55 10.91
C ASP A 353 -1.64 -0.10 9.83
N GLY A 354 -0.58 -0.84 10.22
CA GLY A 354 0.31 -1.48 9.27
C GLY A 354 1.03 -2.72 9.79
N PRO A 355 1.26 -3.71 8.90
CA PRO A 355 1.78 -5.02 9.29
C PRO A 355 3.25 -5.00 9.74
N ALA A 356 4.12 -4.17 9.16
CA ALA A 356 5.53 -4.14 9.57
C ALA A 356 5.69 -3.61 10.99
N ARG A 357 4.87 -2.64 11.42
CA ARG A 357 4.84 -2.15 12.81
C ARG A 357 4.41 -3.23 13.78
N ALA A 358 3.35 -3.97 13.44
CA ALA A 358 2.84 -5.08 14.26
C ALA A 358 3.89 -6.19 14.45
N VAL A 359 4.59 -6.57 13.37
CA VAL A 359 5.65 -7.59 13.42
C VAL A 359 6.83 -7.13 14.29
N ARG A 360 7.29 -5.88 14.12
CA ARG A 360 8.36 -5.31 14.96
C ARG A 360 7.95 -5.24 16.42
N CYS A 361 6.72 -4.84 16.72
CA CYS A 361 6.15 -4.83 18.06
C CYS A 361 6.11 -6.23 18.66
N ALA A 362 5.62 -7.24 17.93
CA ALA A 362 5.59 -8.62 18.39
C ALA A 362 6.98 -9.12 18.79
N ARG A 363 8.02 -8.84 17.97
CA ARG A 363 9.42 -9.18 18.27
C ARG A 363 9.94 -8.45 19.52
N ALA A 364 9.66 -7.15 19.63
CA ALA A 364 10.06 -6.36 20.79
C ALA A 364 9.42 -6.90 22.08
N ILE A 365 8.13 -7.25 22.05
CA ILE A 365 7.42 -7.87 23.17
C ILE A 365 8.07 -9.21 23.55
N THR A 366 8.30 -10.13 22.61
CA THR A 366 8.89 -11.44 22.90
C THR A 366 10.27 -11.32 23.51
N HIS A 367 11.06 -10.34 23.05
CA HIS A 367 12.41 -10.06 23.62
C HIS A 367 12.32 -9.43 25.01
N ALA A 368 11.58 -8.34 25.18
CA ALA A 368 11.51 -7.62 26.45
C ALA A 368 10.88 -8.46 27.58
N VAL A 369 9.85 -9.26 27.26
CA VAL A 369 9.23 -10.16 28.24
C VAL A 369 10.16 -11.31 28.64
N SER A 370 11.08 -11.74 27.77
CA SER A 370 12.08 -12.76 28.12
C SER A 370 13.01 -12.34 29.27
N GLU A 371 13.25 -11.04 29.44
CA GLU A 371 14.04 -10.49 30.56
C GLU A 371 13.32 -10.68 31.92
N LEU A 372 11.99 -10.83 31.90
CA LEU A 372 11.21 -11.18 33.11
C LEU A 372 11.23 -12.69 33.40
N GLY A 373 11.92 -13.50 32.59
CA GLY A 373 11.91 -14.96 32.69
C GLY A 373 10.62 -15.59 32.20
N LEU A 374 9.80 -14.87 31.41
CA LEU A 374 8.61 -15.37 30.74
C LEU A 374 8.88 -15.62 29.25
N GLN A 375 8.18 -16.57 28.67
CA GLN A 375 8.18 -16.80 27.23
C GLN A 375 6.81 -16.46 26.67
N VAL A 376 6.78 -15.60 25.67
CA VAL A 376 5.56 -15.17 24.98
C VAL A 376 5.56 -15.72 23.57
N ARG A 377 4.45 -16.25 23.13
CA ARG A 377 4.17 -16.55 21.72
C ARG A 377 3.34 -15.43 21.13
N ALA A 378 3.54 -15.13 19.85
CA ALA A 378 2.82 -14.07 19.16
C ALA A 378 2.34 -14.51 17.78
N GLY A 379 1.18 -13.98 17.36
CA GLY A 379 0.63 -14.16 16.02
C GLY A 379 0.19 -12.84 15.43
N VAL A 380 0.60 -12.57 14.19
CA VAL A 380 0.22 -11.37 13.45
C VAL A 380 -0.56 -11.75 12.19
N HIS A 381 -1.69 -11.11 11.99
CA HIS A 381 -2.53 -11.29 10.81
C HIS A 381 -3.05 -9.94 10.31
N THR A 382 -3.08 -9.76 9.00
CA THR A 382 -3.78 -8.62 8.37
C THR A 382 -5.01 -9.15 7.65
N GLY A 383 -6.17 -8.65 8.03
CA GLY A 383 -7.44 -9.08 7.48
C GLY A 383 -8.57 -8.09 7.75
N GLU A 384 -9.71 -8.37 7.13
CA GLU A 384 -10.92 -7.57 7.33
C GLU A 384 -11.44 -7.73 8.76
N VAL A 385 -11.75 -6.61 9.38
CA VAL A 385 -12.37 -6.52 10.71
C VAL A 385 -13.62 -5.66 10.65
N GLU A 386 -14.52 -5.90 11.56
CA GLU A 386 -15.76 -5.12 11.76
C GLU A 386 -15.69 -4.40 13.11
N ALA A 387 -15.91 -3.08 13.09
CA ALA A 387 -15.99 -2.30 14.31
C ALA A 387 -17.35 -2.54 14.99
N ILE A 388 -17.32 -3.00 16.26
CA ILE A 388 -18.51 -3.31 17.07
C ILE A 388 -18.44 -2.45 18.33
N GLY A 389 -18.85 -1.18 18.23
CA GLY A 389 -18.62 -0.21 19.29
C GLY A 389 -17.13 0.05 19.50
N ASP A 390 -16.65 -0.17 20.73
CA ASP A 390 -15.21 -0.07 21.06
C ASP A 390 -14.44 -1.37 20.82
N ASP A 391 -15.12 -2.45 20.44
CA ASP A 391 -14.56 -3.78 20.18
C ASP A 391 -14.36 -4.03 18.68
N ILE A 392 -13.61 -5.08 18.35
CA ILE A 392 -13.29 -5.47 16.99
C ILE A 392 -13.62 -6.94 16.80
N GLY A 393 -14.47 -7.23 15.80
CA GLY A 393 -14.90 -8.57 15.41
C GLY A 393 -14.52 -8.93 13.99
N GLY A 394 -14.96 -10.12 13.57
CA GLY A 394 -14.80 -10.61 12.21
C GLY A 394 -13.88 -11.81 12.08
N LEU A 395 -13.83 -12.39 10.87
CA LEU A 395 -13.05 -13.60 10.61
C LEU A 395 -11.54 -13.38 10.81
N GLY A 396 -11.04 -12.19 10.51
CA GLY A 396 -9.63 -11.82 10.71
C GLY A 396 -9.17 -11.99 12.15
N VAL A 397 -10.02 -11.65 13.13
CA VAL A 397 -9.74 -11.82 14.56
C VAL A 397 -9.53 -13.31 14.90
N HIS A 398 -10.40 -14.19 14.37
CA HIS A 398 -10.28 -15.63 14.59
C HIS A 398 -9.00 -16.19 13.94
N ILE A 399 -8.65 -15.75 12.73
CA ILE A 399 -7.43 -16.18 12.05
C ILE A 399 -6.21 -15.77 12.86
N GLY A 400 -6.10 -14.50 13.26
CA GLY A 400 -4.98 -13.97 14.05
C GLY A 400 -4.77 -14.74 15.36
N ALA A 401 -5.84 -14.97 16.11
CA ALA A 401 -5.80 -15.74 17.36
C ALA A 401 -5.34 -17.20 17.13
N ARG A 402 -5.75 -17.82 16.02
CA ARG A 402 -5.32 -19.21 15.69
C ARG A 402 -3.87 -19.26 15.25
N ILE A 403 -3.37 -18.26 14.53
CA ILE A 403 -1.95 -18.17 14.17
C ILE A 403 -1.09 -18.02 15.44
N ALA A 404 -1.49 -17.17 16.38
CA ALA A 404 -0.81 -17.05 17.68
C ALA A 404 -0.74 -18.36 18.45
N ALA A 405 -1.84 -19.15 18.41
CA ALA A 405 -1.90 -20.44 19.09
C ALA A 405 -1.00 -21.52 18.47
N LEU A 406 -0.56 -21.36 17.22
CA LEU A 406 0.40 -22.26 16.56
C LEU A 406 1.85 -21.93 16.92
N ALA A 407 2.13 -20.72 17.40
CA ALA A 407 3.47 -20.28 17.70
C ALA A 407 4.06 -21.01 18.92
N GLY A 408 5.32 -21.36 18.81
CA GLY A 408 6.13 -21.89 19.92
C GLY A 408 6.59 -20.81 20.91
N PRO A 409 7.30 -21.20 21.96
CA PRO A 409 7.86 -20.28 22.93
C PRO A 409 8.80 -19.25 22.26
N SER A 410 8.60 -17.97 22.55
CA SER A 410 9.33 -16.82 21.98
C SER A 410 9.30 -16.76 20.46
N GLU A 411 8.31 -17.40 19.83
CA GLU A 411 8.12 -17.38 18.38
C GLU A 411 7.05 -16.36 17.97
N VAL A 412 7.33 -15.65 16.87
CA VAL A 412 6.37 -14.77 16.20
C VAL A 412 5.98 -15.40 14.87
N LEU A 413 4.71 -15.72 14.72
CA LEU A 413 4.15 -16.24 13.48
C LEU A 413 3.30 -15.19 12.77
N VAL A 414 3.34 -15.21 11.45
CA VAL A 414 2.55 -14.29 10.62
C VAL A 414 1.80 -15.04 9.52
N SER A 415 0.67 -14.50 9.06
CA SER A 415 -0.02 -14.99 7.87
C SER A 415 0.71 -14.62 6.57
N SER A 416 0.37 -15.31 5.47
CA SER A 416 0.84 -14.95 4.12
C SER A 416 0.54 -13.49 3.78
N THR A 417 -0.66 -13.01 4.10
CA THR A 417 -1.06 -11.62 3.87
C THR A 417 -0.09 -10.62 4.53
N VAL A 418 0.30 -10.87 5.78
CA VAL A 418 1.30 -10.04 6.46
C VAL A 418 2.64 -10.08 5.73
N LYS A 419 3.14 -11.28 5.43
CA LYS A 419 4.43 -11.47 4.74
C LYS A 419 4.43 -10.75 3.38
N ASP A 420 3.33 -10.82 2.63
CA ASP A 420 3.21 -10.22 1.30
C ASP A 420 3.10 -8.68 1.34
N LEU A 421 2.49 -8.13 2.41
CA LEU A 421 2.36 -6.68 2.61
C LEU A 421 3.61 -6.01 3.17
N VAL A 422 4.54 -6.74 3.77
CA VAL A 422 5.77 -6.17 4.36
C VAL A 422 6.98 -6.22 3.42
N ALA A 423 6.75 -6.41 2.14
CA ALA A 423 7.80 -6.38 1.12
C ALA A 423 8.66 -5.10 1.25
N GLY A 424 9.98 -5.24 1.18
CA GLY A 424 10.92 -4.12 1.33
C GLY A 424 11.16 -3.64 2.76
N SER A 425 10.50 -4.21 3.78
CA SER A 425 10.63 -3.77 5.18
C SER A 425 11.88 -4.27 5.91
N GLY A 426 12.71 -5.09 5.25
CA GLY A 426 13.88 -5.74 5.87
C GLY A 426 13.53 -6.91 6.82
N LEU A 427 12.27 -7.31 6.92
CA LEU A 427 11.86 -8.45 7.73
C LEU A 427 12.10 -9.77 6.97
N VAL A 428 12.70 -10.74 7.65
CA VAL A 428 13.01 -12.06 7.10
C VAL A 428 12.05 -13.11 7.64
N PHE A 429 11.58 -13.99 6.75
CA PHE A 429 10.56 -14.98 7.06
C PHE A 429 10.97 -16.39 6.68
N GLN A 430 10.65 -17.35 7.53
CA GLN A 430 10.81 -18.78 7.28
C GLN A 430 9.43 -19.45 7.21
N SER A 431 9.14 -20.17 6.12
CA SER A 431 7.87 -20.89 5.98
C SER A 431 7.69 -21.93 7.10
N ARG A 432 6.49 -21.96 7.66
CA ARG A 432 6.03 -23.00 8.58
C ARG A 432 4.99 -23.94 7.94
N GLY A 433 4.78 -23.81 6.62
CA GLY A 433 3.84 -24.63 5.86
C GLY A 433 2.39 -24.16 5.90
N GLU A 434 1.49 -25.03 5.46
CA GLU A 434 0.05 -24.78 5.44
C GLU A 434 -0.61 -25.42 6.68
N HIS A 435 -1.52 -24.67 7.31
CA HIS A 435 -2.22 -25.08 8.51
C HIS A 435 -3.72 -24.93 8.34
N VAL A 436 -4.48 -25.98 8.74
CA VAL A 436 -5.93 -25.89 8.86
C VAL A 436 -6.27 -25.23 10.19
N LEU A 437 -6.81 -24.03 10.16
CA LEU A 437 -7.20 -23.27 11.35
C LEU A 437 -8.63 -23.62 11.74
N LYS A 438 -8.85 -24.00 13.01
CA LYS A 438 -10.16 -24.42 13.49
C LYS A 438 -11.22 -23.33 13.28
N GLY A 439 -12.25 -23.64 12.49
CA GLY A 439 -13.36 -22.72 12.21
C GLY A 439 -13.10 -21.74 11.06
N VAL A 440 -12.00 -21.93 10.32
CA VAL A 440 -11.67 -21.15 9.12
C VAL A 440 -11.77 -22.06 7.89
N PRO A 441 -12.42 -21.61 6.80
CA PRO A 441 -12.77 -22.50 5.68
C PRO A 441 -11.58 -23.10 4.91
N GLU A 442 -10.47 -22.36 4.78
CA GLU A 442 -9.33 -22.74 3.93
C GLU A 442 -8.04 -22.89 4.74
N PRO A 443 -7.07 -23.71 4.27
CA PRO A 443 -5.73 -23.76 4.86
C PRO A 443 -4.99 -22.43 4.69
N TRP A 444 -4.21 -22.08 5.70
CA TRP A 444 -3.44 -20.84 5.73
C TRP A 444 -1.94 -21.13 5.72
N ARG A 445 -1.21 -20.42 4.87
CA ARG A 445 0.25 -20.41 4.92
C ARG A 445 0.72 -19.52 6.05
N VAL A 446 1.60 -20.07 6.88
CA VAL A 446 2.12 -19.41 8.07
C VAL A 446 3.64 -19.31 7.97
N TYR A 447 4.18 -18.20 8.44
CA TYR A 447 5.61 -17.92 8.41
C TYR A 447 6.09 -17.50 9.79
N ALA A 448 7.29 -17.94 10.18
CA ALA A 448 7.97 -17.42 11.37
C ALA A 448 8.83 -16.23 10.98
N VAL A 449 8.83 -15.21 11.83
CA VAL A 449 9.76 -14.09 11.72
C VAL A 449 11.11 -14.57 12.26
N VAL A 450 12.18 -14.37 11.49
CA VAL A 450 13.55 -14.77 11.88
C VAL A 450 14.48 -13.56 11.92
N ASP A 451 15.58 -13.66 12.66
CA ASP A 451 16.60 -12.63 12.65
C ASP A 451 17.42 -12.70 11.35
N ASP A 452 17.81 -11.54 10.85
CA ASP A 452 18.79 -11.42 9.79
C ASP A 452 20.16 -11.84 10.35
N HIS A 453 20.80 -12.85 9.74
CA HIS A 453 22.11 -13.37 10.15
C HIS A 453 23.24 -12.67 9.45
#